data_bd62d0502a82f37a369d8f1ff90421d8
#
_entry.id   bd62d0502a82f37a369d8f1ff90421d8
#
_cell.length_a   1.000
_cell.length_b   1.000
_cell.length_c   1.000
_cell.angle_alpha   90.00
_cell.angle_beta   90.00
_cell.angle_gamma   90.00
#
_symmetry.space_group_name_H-M   'P 1'
#
loop_
_entity.id
_entity.type
_entity.pdbx_description
1 polymer ?
#
loop_
_entity_poly.entity_id
_entity_poly.type
_entity_poly.pdbx_seq_one_letter_code
_entity_poly.pdbx_strand_id
1 'polypeptide(L)'
;MESKTVLVTGSSRGIGRACALAFAGAGYHVFINCRTSTDKLETLEQEILSAGGACTKLPGDVSNPETVSSIFREITASRGGLDILVNNAGIAHFGLLSDMTDEEWRTVLDTNLSSAFYCCREAIPHMVSKKQGRIINISSIWGTSGASCEAAYSASKAGLDGLTRALAKELAPSNIQVNAIACGVIDTEMNGRLDREERAALEDEIPAGRFGTAEEAAGLVLMLAEAPSYLTGQVIGMDGGFL
;
A
#
# COMPACT_ATOMS: atom_id res chain seq x y z
N MET A 1 27.45 -2.14 -4.93
CA MET A 1 26.30 -3.05 -4.81
C MET A 1 25.14 -2.38 -5.51
N GLU A 2 24.38 -3.12 -6.29
CA GLU A 2 23.16 -2.58 -6.91
C GLU A 2 22.13 -2.22 -5.84
N SER A 3 21.45 -1.08 -5.99
CA SER A 3 20.43 -0.65 -5.01
C SER A 3 19.26 -1.63 -5.01
N LYS A 4 18.73 -1.94 -3.81
CA LYS A 4 17.50 -2.73 -3.70
C LYS A 4 16.34 -2.04 -4.39
N THR A 5 15.38 -2.80 -4.86
CA THR A 5 14.23 -2.33 -5.63
C THR A 5 12.96 -2.41 -4.80
N VAL A 6 12.09 -1.41 -4.94
CA VAL A 6 10.76 -1.40 -4.33
C VAL A 6 9.70 -0.92 -5.33
N LEU A 7 8.58 -1.62 -5.40
CA LEU A 7 7.37 -1.13 -6.08
C LEU A 7 6.39 -0.60 -5.04
N VAL A 8 5.93 0.65 -5.23
CA VAL A 8 4.85 1.23 -4.43
C VAL A 8 3.66 1.48 -5.33
N THR A 9 2.59 0.69 -5.19
CA THR A 9 1.36 0.89 -5.97
C THR A 9 0.57 2.08 -5.45
N GLY A 10 -0.07 2.84 -6.36
CA GLY A 10 -0.85 4.03 -5.96
C GLY A 10 -0.01 5.13 -5.33
N SER A 11 1.22 5.35 -5.80
CA SER A 11 2.21 6.25 -5.18
C SER A 11 2.09 7.73 -5.59
N SER A 12 1.09 8.13 -6.38
CA SER A 12 0.96 9.52 -6.84
C SER A 12 0.55 10.50 -5.75
N ARG A 13 0.05 10.04 -4.59
CA ARG A 13 -0.42 10.86 -3.47
C ARG A 13 -0.46 10.09 -2.15
N GLY A 14 -0.74 10.81 -1.04
CA GLY A 14 -0.97 10.25 0.29
C GLY A 14 0.15 9.33 0.76
N ILE A 15 -0.22 8.23 1.43
CA ILE A 15 0.71 7.27 2.02
C ILE A 15 1.67 6.70 0.97
N GLY A 16 1.17 6.35 -0.23
CA GLY A 16 2.02 5.81 -1.29
C GLY A 16 3.10 6.78 -1.76
N ARG A 17 2.79 8.08 -1.85
CA ARG A 17 3.78 9.12 -2.18
C ARG A 17 4.83 9.25 -1.09
N ALA A 18 4.40 9.31 0.16
CA ALA A 18 5.32 9.38 1.29
C ALA A 18 6.23 8.13 1.38
N CYS A 19 5.68 6.93 1.12
CA CYS A 19 6.48 5.71 1.02
C CYS A 19 7.53 5.80 -0.09
N ALA A 20 7.15 6.27 -1.29
CA ALA A 20 8.10 6.41 -2.40
C ALA A 20 9.26 7.34 -2.06
N LEU A 21 8.98 8.48 -1.43
CA LEU A 21 9.99 9.42 -0.96
C LEU A 21 10.88 8.82 0.13
N ALA A 22 10.30 8.14 1.12
CA ALA A 22 11.05 7.50 2.20
C ALA A 22 12.01 6.43 1.68
N PHE A 23 11.57 5.55 0.77
CA PHE A 23 12.43 4.55 0.16
C PHE A 23 13.52 5.17 -0.72
N ALA A 24 13.18 6.19 -1.52
CA ALA A 24 14.18 6.89 -2.35
C ALA A 24 15.25 7.55 -1.47
N GLY A 25 14.86 8.22 -0.38
CA GLY A 25 15.77 8.80 0.60
C GLY A 25 16.65 7.77 1.32
N ALA A 26 16.17 6.53 1.47
CA ALA A 26 16.93 5.40 2.01
C ALA A 26 17.83 4.68 0.96
N GLY A 27 17.90 5.20 -0.28
CA GLY A 27 18.79 4.69 -1.33
C GLY A 27 18.25 3.51 -2.14
N TYR A 28 16.93 3.23 -2.05
CA TYR A 28 16.27 2.25 -2.90
C TYR A 28 16.01 2.81 -4.30
N HIS A 29 15.99 1.93 -5.31
CA HIS A 29 15.37 2.27 -6.59
C HIS A 29 13.86 2.05 -6.49
N VAL A 30 13.07 3.11 -6.66
CA VAL A 30 11.63 3.08 -6.43
C VAL A 30 10.87 3.01 -7.76
N PHE A 31 10.10 1.96 -7.96
CA PHE A 31 9.10 1.91 -9.02
C PHE A 31 7.83 2.57 -8.50
N ILE A 32 7.43 3.67 -9.14
CA ILE A 32 6.27 4.47 -8.75
C ILE A 32 5.12 4.23 -9.74
N ASN A 33 3.90 4.05 -9.20
CA ASN A 33 2.74 3.66 -9.99
C ASN A 33 1.51 4.51 -9.66
N CYS A 34 0.72 4.79 -10.66
CA CYS A 34 -0.66 5.29 -10.52
C CYS A 34 -1.53 4.81 -11.67
N ARG A 35 -2.87 4.83 -11.47
CA ARG A 35 -3.82 4.52 -12.53
C ARG A 35 -4.01 5.68 -13.52
N THR A 36 -4.30 6.87 -13.02
CA THR A 36 -4.75 8.02 -13.83
C THR A 36 -4.02 9.33 -13.51
N SER A 37 -3.47 9.51 -12.33
CA SER A 37 -2.86 10.77 -11.87
C SER A 37 -1.41 10.90 -12.36
N THR A 38 -1.20 10.86 -13.69
CA THR A 38 0.13 10.87 -14.31
C THR A 38 0.90 12.16 -14.01
N ASP A 39 0.23 13.31 -13.94
CA ASP A 39 0.87 14.60 -13.61
C ASP A 39 1.45 14.62 -12.19
N LYS A 40 0.70 14.03 -11.22
CA LYS A 40 1.20 13.87 -9.85
C LYS A 40 2.36 12.87 -9.78
N LEU A 41 2.33 11.83 -10.60
CA LEU A 41 3.41 10.85 -10.68
C LEU A 41 4.67 11.47 -11.29
N GLU A 42 4.53 12.32 -12.30
CA GLU A 42 5.60 13.12 -12.90
C GLU A 42 6.26 14.04 -11.85
N THR A 43 5.42 14.76 -11.08
CA THR A 43 5.89 15.63 -10.00
C THR A 43 6.69 14.84 -8.95
N LEU A 44 6.21 13.66 -8.56
CA LEU A 44 6.90 12.79 -7.61
C LEU A 44 8.26 12.30 -8.17
N GLU A 45 8.31 11.91 -9.44
CA GLU A 45 9.57 11.53 -10.10
C GLU A 45 10.59 12.67 -10.04
N GLN A 46 10.19 13.88 -10.44
CA GLN A 46 11.08 15.05 -10.42
C GLN A 46 11.59 15.36 -9.01
N GLU A 47 10.75 15.21 -8.01
CA GLU A 47 11.13 15.41 -6.61
C GLU A 47 12.17 14.36 -6.15
N ILE A 48 11.94 13.08 -6.44
CA ILE A 48 12.88 12.01 -6.12
C ILE A 48 14.23 12.24 -6.82
N LEU A 49 14.21 12.54 -8.12
CA LEU A 49 15.44 12.73 -8.90
C LEU A 49 16.20 13.99 -8.46
N SER A 50 15.53 15.09 -8.16
CA SER A 50 16.17 16.33 -7.69
C SER A 50 16.77 16.18 -6.28
N ALA A 51 16.23 15.28 -5.46
CA ALA A 51 16.83 14.90 -4.18
C ALA A 51 18.00 13.90 -4.30
N GLY A 52 18.38 13.50 -5.53
CA GLY A 52 19.45 12.54 -5.78
C GLY A 52 19.03 11.07 -5.62
N GLY A 53 17.75 10.80 -5.49
CA GLY A 53 17.19 9.45 -5.46
C GLY A 53 17.05 8.83 -6.85
N ALA A 54 16.58 7.60 -6.91
CA ALA A 54 16.38 6.86 -8.16
C ALA A 54 14.96 6.27 -8.22
N CYS A 55 14.26 6.52 -9.32
CA CYS A 55 12.95 5.93 -9.55
C CYS A 55 12.67 5.66 -11.03
N THR A 56 11.63 4.89 -11.27
CA THR A 56 11.06 4.62 -12.61
C THR A 56 9.54 4.67 -12.52
N LYS A 57 8.90 5.43 -13.40
CA LYS A 57 7.44 5.48 -13.50
C LYS A 57 6.90 4.24 -14.22
N LEU A 58 5.88 3.62 -13.63
CA LEU A 58 5.14 2.49 -14.18
C LEU A 58 3.63 2.79 -14.11
N PRO A 59 3.11 3.75 -14.91
CA PRO A 59 1.69 4.05 -14.88
C PRO A 59 0.87 2.85 -15.38
N GLY A 60 -0.28 2.61 -14.73
CA GLY A 60 -1.18 1.53 -15.11
C GLY A 60 -2.13 1.15 -13.98
N ASP A 61 -3.26 0.56 -14.33
CA ASP A 61 -4.26 0.11 -13.38
C ASP A 61 -3.90 -1.27 -12.83
N VAL A 62 -3.52 -1.32 -11.55
CA VAL A 62 -3.15 -2.57 -10.89
C VAL A 62 -4.36 -3.47 -10.55
N SER A 63 -5.59 -3.00 -10.75
CA SER A 63 -6.78 -3.86 -10.70
C SER A 63 -6.93 -4.74 -11.95
N ASN A 64 -6.13 -4.48 -13.00
CA ASN A 64 -6.09 -5.25 -14.23
C ASN A 64 -4.86 -6.18 -14.24
N PRO A 65 -5.04 -7.52 -14.31
CA PRO A 65 -3.93 -8.48 -14.21
C PRO A 65 -2.94 -8.39 -15.40
N GLU A 66 -3.38 -8.05 -16.61
CA GLU A 66 -2.50 -7.89 -17.77
C GLU A 66 -1.58 -6.68 -17.60
N THR A 67 -2.11 -5.58 -17.05
CA THR A 67 -1.32 -4.39 -16.69
C THR A 67 -0.27 -4.74 -15.63
N VAL A 68 -0.64 -5.46 -14.58
CA VAL A 68 0.31 -5.91 -13.55
C VAL A 68 1.41 -6.76 -14.16
N SER A 69 1.07 -7.75 -15.00
CA SER A 69 2.07 -8.58 -15.69
C SER A 69 3.01 -7.74 -16.57
N SER A 70 2.53 -6.66 -17.21
CA SER A 70 3.37 -5.74 -17.99
C SER A 70 4.32 -4.96 -17.09
N ILE A 71 3.83 -4.43 -15.96
CA ILE A 71 4.64 -3.72 -14.95
C ILE A 71 5.78 -4.62 -14.45
N PHE A 72 5.50 -5.86 -14.09
CA PHE A 72 6.52 -6.77 -13.58
C PHE A 72 7.52 -7.25 -14.64
N ARG A 73 7.12 -7.33 -15.92
CA ARG A 73 8.07 -7.56 -17.03
C ARG A 73 9.06 -6.40 -17.15
N GLU A 74 8.60 -5.16 -17.03
CA GLU A 74 9.47 -3.97 -17.09
C GLU A 74 10.43 -3.90 -15.89
N ILE A 75 9.93 -4.19 -14.68
CA ILE A 75 10.76 -4.31 -13.47
C ILE A 75 11.87 -5.35 -13.68
N THR A 76 11.52 -6.52 -14.18
CA THR A 76 12.47 -7.62 -14.41
C THR A 76 13.49 -7.26 -15.50
N ALA A 77 13.06 -6.64 -16.60
CA ALA A 77 13.94 -6.24 -17.69
C ALA A 77 14.92 -5.14 -17.27
N SER A 78 14.49 -4.19 -16.43
CA SER A 78 15.30 -3.04 -16.04
C SER A 78 16.22 -3.30 -14.83
N ARG A 79 15.80 -4.16 -13.89
CA ARG A 79 16.48 -4.36 -12.59
C ARG A 79 16.60 -5.82 -12.16
N GLY A 80 16.27 -6.77 -13.03
CA GLY A 80 16.36 -8.19 -12.72
C GLY A 80 15.28 -8.74 -11.77
N GLY A 81 14.47 -7.87 -11.15
CA GLY A 81 13.35 -8.25 -10.30
C GLY A 81 13.07 -7.28 -9.15
N LEU A 82 12.20 -7.70 -8.22
CA LEU A 82 11.69 -6.87 -7.15
C LEU A 82 12.10 -7.43 -5.77
N ASP A 83 12.67 -6.59 -4.91
CA ASP A 83 13.05 -6.95 -3.54
C ASP A 83 11.89 -6.67 -2.55
N ILE A 84 11.15 -5.56 -2.76
CA ILE A 84 10.09 -5.11 -1.85
C ILE A 84 8.86 -4.75 -2.67
N LEU A 85 7.70 -5.24 -2.23
CA LEU A 85 6.39 -4.86 -2.75
C LEU A 85 5.59 -4.13 -1.68
N VAL A 86 5.16 -2.90 -1.96
CA VAL A 86 4.21 -2.15 -1.12
C VAL A 86 2.88 -2.06 -1.86
N ASN A 87 1.91 -2.88 -1.44
CA ASN A 87 0.54 -2.82 -1.92
C ASN A 87 -0.21 -1.70 -1.19
N ASN A 88 -0.20 -0.52 -1.79
CA ASN A 88 -0.84 0.67 -1.23
C ASN A 88 -2.05 1.15 -2.04
N ALA A 89 -2.14 0.80 -3.32
CA ALA A 89 -3.28 1.20 -4.15
C ALA A 89 -4.61 0.83 -3.47
N GLY A 90 -5.50 1.81 -3.37
CA GLY A 90 -6.78 1.62 -2.73
C GLY A 90 -7.71 2.80 -2.91
N ILE A 91 -9.00 2.52 -2.81
CA ILE A 91 -10.10 3.50 -2.85
C ILE A 91 -11.06 3.20 -1.71
N ALA A 92 -11.74 4.24 -1.23
CA ALA A 92 -12.87 4.11 -0.34
C ALA A 92 -14.18 4.30 -1.14
N HIS A 93 -15.23 3.63 -0.69
CA HIS A 93 -16.60 3.91 -1.09
C HIS A 93 -17.41 4.18 0.18
N PHE A 94 -18.18 5.24 0.16
CA PHE A 94 -18.98 5.68 1.30
C PHE A 94 -20.46 5.71 0.93
N GLY A 95 -21.25 4.88 1.58
CA GLY A 95 -22.68 4.75 1.36
C GLY A 95 -23.26 3.52 2.04
N LEU A 96 -24.61 3.44 2.14
CA LEU A 96 -25.27 2.26 2.66
C LEU A 96 -25.07 1.07 1.71
N LEU A 97 -24.88 -0.11 2.28
CA LEU A 97 -24.70 -1.32 1.49
C LEU A 97 -25.91 -1.62 0.58
N SER A 98 -27.13 -1.29 1.05
CA SER A 98 -28.38 -1.47 0.28
C SER A 98 -28.43 -0.66 -1.01
N ASP A 99 -27.69 0.44 -1.08
CA ASP A 99 -27.70 1.37 -2.20
C ASP A 99 -26.52 1.16 -3.14
N MET A 100 -25.56 0.32 -2.72
CA MET A 100 -24.35 0.02 -3.46
C MET A 100 -24.63 -0.88 -4.67
N THR A 101 -24.12 -0.51 -5.82
CA THR A 101 -24.22 -1.32 -7.04
C THR A 101 -23.16 -2.44 -7.06
N ASP A 102 -23.43 -3.49 -7.83
CA ASP A 102 -22.47 -4.58 -8.07
C ASP A 102 -21.15 -4.06 -8.65
N GLU A 103 -21.19 -3.02 -9.49
CA GLU A 103 -20.00 -2.41 -10.11
C GLU A 103 -19.15 -1.67 -9.09
N GLU A 104 -19.75 -0.89 -8.21
CA GLU A 104 -19.05 -0.21 -7.11
C GLU A 104 -18.39 -1.22 -6.16
N TRP A 105 -19.12 -2.27 -5.78
CA TRP A 105 -18.59 -3.36 -4.98
C TRP A 105 -17.36 -3.99 -5.64
N ARG A 106 -17.45 -4.40 -6.92
CA ARG A 106 -16.33 -4.99 -7.67
C ARG A 106 -15.17 -4.01 -7.77
N THR A 107 -15.42 -2.74 -8.07
CA THR A 107 -14.38 -1.71 -8.18
C THR A 107 -13.57 -1.57 -6.90
N VAL A 108 -14.23 -1.58 -5.73
CA VAL A 108 -13.54 -1.53 -4.43
C VAL A 108 -12.73 -2.79 -4.19
N LEU A 109 -13.31 -3.98 -4.38
CA LEU A 109 -12.59 -5.23 -4.17
C LEU A 109 -11.42 -5.41 -5.15
N ASP A 110 -11.62 -5.09 -6.42
CA ASP A 110 -10.58 -5.25 -7.44
C ASP A 110 -9.42 -4.29 -7.21
N THR A 111 -9.72 -3.05 -6.78
CA THR A 111 -8.68 -2.07 -6.49
C THR A 111 -7.93 -2.39 -5.18
N ASN A 112 -8.63 -2.78 -4.10
CA ASN A 112 -8.04 -2.88 -2.77
C ASN A 112 -7.49 -4.27 -2.43
N LEU A 113 -8.04 -5.33 -3.03
CA LEU A 113 -7.70 -6.72 -2.70
C LEU A 113 -7.18 -7.50 -3.90
N SER A 114 -7.92 -7.53 -5.02
CA SER A 114 -7.49 -8.27 -6.21
C SER A 114 -6.17 -7.74 -6.76
N SER A 115 -5.96 -6.41 -6.74
CA SER A 115 -4.69 -5.79 -7.14
C SER A 115 -3.50 -6.29 -6.34
N ALA A 116 -3.65 -6.39 -5.00
CA ALA A 116 -2.61 -6.91 -4.12
C ALA A 116 -2.31 -8.39 -4.42
N PHE A 117 -3.35 -9.19 -4.68
CA PHE A 117 -3.17 -10.57 -5.13
C PHE A 117 -2.39 -10.63 -6.45
N TYR A 118 -2.75 -9.83 -7.46
CA TYR A 118 -2.04 -9.84 -8.75
C TYR A 118 -0.58 -9.42 -8.60
N CYS A 119 -0.30 -8.36 -7.84
CA CYS A 119 1.07 -7.92 -7.59
C CYS A 119 1.89 -8.95 -6.80
N CYS A 120 1.31 -9.58 -5.77
CA CYS A 120 1.96 -10.64 -5.02
C CYS A 120 2.30 -11.84 -5.92
N ARG A 121 1.36 -12.29 -6.75
CA ARG A 121 1.54 -13.42 -7.68
C ARG A 121 2.71 -13.21 -8.64
N GLU A 122 2.91 -12.00 -9.14
CA GLU A 122 4.02 -11.66 -10.02
C GLU A 122 5.35 -11.48 -9.27
N ALA A 123 5.32 -10.95 -8.03
CA ALA A 123 6.53 -10.72 -7.23
C ALA A 123 7.14 -12.01 -6.65
N ILE A 124 6.31 -12.93 -6.19
CA ILE A 124 6.69 -14.12 -5.43
C ILE A 124 7.71 -15.00 -6.16
N PRO A 125 7.61 -15.33 -7.46
CA PRO A 125 8.57 -16.23 -8.11
C PRO A 125 10.01 -15.74 -8.03
N HIS A 126 10.24 -14.43 -8.23
CA HIS A 126 11.56 -13.83 -8.11
C HIS A 126 12.07 -13.86 -6.66
N MET A 127 11.24 -13.47 -5.70
CA MET A 127 11.58 -13.48 -4.28
C MET A 127 11.91 -14.89 -3.77
N VAL A 128 11.15 -15.90 -4.21
CA VAL A 128 11.41 -17.32 -3.88
C VAL A 128 12.74 -17.78 -4.45
N SER A 129 13.04 -17.44 -5.69
CA SER A 129 14.33 -17.74 -6.33
C SER A 129 15.52 -17.13 -5.59
N LYS A 130 15.37 -15.90 -5.10
CA LYS A 130 16.37 -15.18 -4.30
C LYS A 130 16.44 -15.63 -2.83
N LYS A 131 15.42 -16.34 -2.34
CA LYS A 131 15.20 -16.61 -0.91
C LYS A 131 15.24 -15.34 -0.06
N GLN A 132 14.70 -14.28 -0.59
CA GLN A 132 14.64 -12.96 0.06
C GLN A 132 13.54 -12.13 -0.58
N GLY A 133 12.71 -11.48 0.23
CA GLY A 133 11.68 -10.56 -0.22
C GLY A 133 10.91 -9.95 0.93
N ARG A 134 10.24 -8.84 0.66
CA ARG A 134 9.32 -8.19 1.58
C ARG A 134 8.04 -7.81 0.85
N ILE A 135 6.91 -8.14 1.46
CA ILE A 135 5.58 -7.70 1.01
C ILE A 135 4.94 -6.94 2.16
N ILE A 136 4.55 -5.69 1.92
CA ILE A 136 3.92 -4.83 2.91
C ILE A 136 2.60 -4.35 2.35
N ASN A 137 1.51 -4.66 3.04
CA ASN A 137 0.16 -4.30 2.62
C ASN A 137 -0.34 -3.12 3.45
N ILE A 138 -0.84 -2.07 2.79
CA ILE A 138 -1.49 -0.95 3.48
C ILE A 138 -2.97 -1.30 3.69
N SER A 139 -3.26 -1.74 4.92
CA SER A 139 -4.58 -2.09 5.39
C SER A 139 -5.24 -0.91 6.12
N SER A 140 -6.26 -1.19 6.91
CA SER A 140 -7.00 -0.20 7.69
C SER A 140 -7.50 -0.83 8.98
N ILE A 141 -7.69 -0.03 10.01
CA ILE A 141 -8.41 -0.42 11.23
C ILE A 141 -9.82 -0.94 10.89
N TRP A 142 -10.44 -0.46 9.80
CA TRP A 142 -11.73 -0.96 9.33
C TRP A 142 -11.68 -2.39 8.77
N GLY A 143 -10.51 -2.92 8.49
CA GLY A 143 -10.34 -4.35 8.21
C GLY A 143 -10.53 -5.23 9.46
N THR A 144 -10.34 -4.68 10.64
CA THR A 144 -10.50 -5.40 11.92
C THR A 144 -11.86 -5.15 12.56
N SER A 145 -12.30 -3.90 12.65
CA SER A 145 -13.52 -3.50 13.36
C SER A 145 -14.73 -3.34 12.45
N GLY A 146 -14.51 -3.07 11.15
CA GLY A 146 -15.55 -2.61 10.23
C GLY A 146 -15.94 -1.15 10.47
N ALA A 147 -16.56 -0.51 9.48
CA ALA A 147 -17.11 0.82 9.58
C ALA A 147 -18.49 0.90 8.95
N SER A 148 -19.40 1.64 9.59
CA SER A 148 -20.71 1.97 9.01
C SER A 148 -20.51 2.77 7.72
N CYS A 149 -21.34 2.51 6.72
CA CYS A 149 -21.27 3.11 5.38
C CYS A 149 -20.00 2.81 4.58
N GLU A 150 -19.12 1.92 5.06
CA GLU A 150 -17.88 1.51 4.38
C GLU A 150 -17.76 -0.03 4.28
N ALA A 151 -18.87 -0.73 4.10
CA ALA A 151 -18.92 -2.21 4.14
C ALA A 151 -17.97 -2.87 3.11
N ALA A 152 -17.95 -2.41 1.86
CA ALA A 152 -17.08 -2.95 0.82
C ALA A 152 -15.60 -2.66 1.12
N TYR A 153 -15.28 -1.44 1.59
CA TYR A 153 -13.94 -1.07 2.00
C TYR A 153 -13.45 -1.96 3.16
N SER A 154 -14.27 -2.08 4.21
CA SER A 154 -13.98 -2.94 5.37
C SER A 154 -13.76 -4.40 4.96
N ALA A 155 -14.64 -4.95 4.12
CA ALA A 155 -14.48 -6.30 3.58
C ALA A 155 -13.19 -6.48 2.79
N SER A 156 -12.82 -5.49 1.94
CA SER A 156 -11.59 -5.52 1.16
C SER A 156 -10.33 -5.52 2.05
N LYS A 157 -10.32 -4.70 3.12
CA LYS A 157 -9.19 -4.60 4.05
C LYS A 157 -9.10 -5.82 4.97
N ALA A 158 -10.23 -6.37 5.43
CA ALA A 158 -10.25 -7.65 6.13
C ALA A 158 -9.72 -8.81 5.27
N GLY A 159 -10.10 -8.83 3.97
CA GLY A 159 -9.55 -9.78 3.00
C GLY A 159 -8.04 -9.63 2.82
N LEU A 160 -7.53 -8.39 2.77
CA LEU A 160 -6.10 -8.09 2.65
C LEU A 160 -5.31 -8.55 3.90
N ASP A 161 -5.89 -8.41 5.10
CA ASP A 161 -5.32 -8.92 6.35
C ASP A 161 -5.27 -10.46 6.34
N GLY A 162 -6.32 -11.10 5.85
CA GLY A 162 -6.36 -12.56 5.64
C GLY A 162 -5.28 -13.03 4.66
N LEU A 163 -5.16 -12.36 3.52
CA LEU A 163 -4.12 -12.61 2.50
C LEU A 163 -2.71 -12.45 3.09
N THR A 164 -2.48 -11.40 3.89
CA THR A 164 -1.21 -11.16 4.58
C THR A 164 -0.82 -12.35 5.45
N ARG A 165 -1.72 -12.81 6.30
CA ARG A 165 -1.46 -13.94 7.22
C ARG A 165 -1.26 -15.26 6.49
N ALA A 166 -1.99 -15.50 5.40
CA ALA A 166 -1.86 -16.71 4.60
C ALA A 166 -0.51 -16.75 3.87
N LEU A 167 -0.17 -15.70 3.13
CA LEU A 167 1.09 -15.60 2.39
C LEU A 167 2.31 -15.63 3.32
N ALA A 168 2.22 -15.04 4.51
CA ALA A 168 3.29 -15.11 5.50
C ALA A 168 3.66 -16.56 5.87
N LYS A 169 2.65 -17.42 6.07
CA LYS A 169 2.87 -18.84 6.38
C LYS A 169 3.42 -19.62 5.19
N GLU A 170 2.92 -19.33 4.00
CA GLU A 170 3.33 -19.98 2.75
C GLU A 170 4.78 -19.63 2.38
N LEU A 171 5.18 -18.37 2.59
CA LEU A 171 6.45 -17.82 2.10
C LEU A 171 7.57 -17.77 3.13
N ALA A 172 7.26 -17.98 4.42
CA ALA A 172 8.26 -18.02 5.49
C ALA A 172 9.40 -19.02 5.23
N PRO A 173 9.15 -20.26 4.69
CA PRO A 173 10.22 -21.20 4.36
C PRO A 173 11.20 -20.68 3.29
N SER A 174 10.76 -19.71 2.49
CA SER A 174 11.58 -19.04 1.46
C SER A 174 12.23 -17.76 1.94
N ASN A 175 12.15 -17.44 3.26
CA ASN A 175 12.68 -16.23 3.87
C ASN A 175 12.06 -14.94 3.25
N ILE A 176 10.76 -14.99 2.96
CA ILE A 176 9.98 -13.83 2.49
C ILE A 176 9.01 -13.44 3.61
N GLN A 177 9.02 -12.17 3.99
CA GLN A 177 8.16 -11.65 5.04
C GLN A 177 6.99 -10.90 4.43
N VAL A 178 5.80 -11.18 4.97
CA VAL A 178 4.55 -10.52 4.54
C VAL A 178 3.88 -9.93 5.78
N ASN A 179 3.74 -8.61 5.81
CA ASN A 179 3.10 -7.90 6.92
C ASN A 179 2.13 -6.85 6.38
N ALA A 180 1.22 -6.38 7.22
CA ALA A 180 0.32 -5.28 6.92
C ALA A 180 0.41 -4.19 8.00
N ILE A 181 0.09 -2.97 7.60
CA ILE A 181 -0.16 -1.85 8.51
C ILE A 181 -1.65 -1.54 8.43
N ALA A 182 -2.35 -1.68 9.55
CA ALA A 182 -3.74 -1.26 9.72
C ALA A 182 -3.74 0.22 10.11
N CYS A 183 -3.81 1.10 9.10
CA CYS A 183 -3.84 2.54 9.32
C CYS A 183 -5.18 2.97 9.90
N GLY A 184 -5.13 3.84 10.91
CA GLY A 184 -6.26 4.65 11.35
C GLY A 184 -6.55 5.79 10.38
N VAL A 185 -7.01 6.91 10.91
CA VAL A 185 -7.31 8.11 10.11
C VAL A 185 -6.01 8.84 9.79
N ILE A 186 -5.60 8.82 8.53
CA ILE A 186 -4.39 9.49 8.03
C ILE A 186 -4.79 10.72 7.23
N ASP A 187 -4.10 11.85 7.46
CA ASP A 187 -4.34 13.12 6.76
C ASP A 187 -3.90 13.01 5.30
N THR A 188 -4.85 12.66 4.45
CA THR A 188 -4.65 12.48 3.00
C THR A 188 -5.86 12.96 2.22
N GLU A 189 -5.72 13.07 0.90
CA GLU A 189 -6.83 13.41 0.00
C GLU A 189 -8.03 12.46 0.11
N MET A 190 -7.85 11.24 0.62
CA MET A 190 -8.95 10.27 0.84
C MET A 190 -9.96 10.79 1.88
N ASN A 191 -9.50 11.55 2.88
CA ASN A 191 -10.30 12.19 3.91
C ASN A 191 -10.68 13.64 3.58
N GLY A 192 -10.33 14.13 2.38
CA GLY A 192 -10.61 15.51 1.95
C GLY A 192 -12.09 15.87 1.76
N ARG A 193 -12.99 14.90 1.91
CA ARG A 193 -14.45 15.09 1.91
C ARG A 193 -14.98 15.63 3.25
N LEU A 194 -14.23 15.48 4.33
CA LEU A 194 -14.63 15.93 5.66
C LEU A 194 -14.58 17.47 5.72
N ASP A 195 -15.65 18.07 6.18
CA ASP A 195 -15.65 19.49 6.52
C ASP A 195 -14.88 19.72 7.82
N ARG A 196 -14.78 20.99 8.24
CA ARG A 196 -14.00 21.38 9.42
C ARG A 196 -14.59 20.83 10.72
N GLU A 197 -15.91 20.73 10.81
CA GLU A 197 -16.61 20.28 12.02
C GLU A 197 -16.53 18.75 12.12
N GLU A 198 -16.77 18.05 11.02
CA GLU A 198 -16.61 16.59 10.93
C GLU A 198 -15.17 16.16 11.23
N ARG A 199 -14.18 16.91 10.71
CA ARG A 199 -12.77 16.65 10.99
C ARG A 199 -12.46 16.83 12.48
N ALA A 200 -12.89 17.94 13.09
CA ALA A 200 -12.65 18.18 14.51
C ALA A 200 -13.32 17.12 15.40
N ALA A 201 -14.56 16.73 15.08
CA ALA A 201 -15.26 15.67 15.80
C ALA A 201 -14.50 14.33 15.73
N LEU A 202 -13.97 13.98 14.55
CA LEU A 202 -13.21 12.75 14.39
C LEU A 202 -11.82 12.82 15.06
N GLU A 203 -11.18 14.00 15.10
CA GLU A 203 -9.94 14.21 15.86
C GLU A 203 -10.16 14.04 17.37
N ASP A 204 -11.30 14.49 17.91
CA ASP A 204 -11.67 14.32 19.31
C ASP A 204 -11.94 12.84 19.68
N GLU A 205 -12.37 12.00 18.75
CA GLU A 205 -12.55 10.57 18.95
C GLU A 205 -11.22 9.80 19.00
N ILE A 206 -10.15 10.36 18.39
CA ILE A 206 -8.84 9.73 18.37
C ILE A 206 -8.09 10.09 19.68
N PRO A 207 -7.68 9.13 20.53
CA PRO A 207 -6.97 9.44 21.77
C PRO A 207 -5.71 10.29 21.60
N ALA A 208 -5.01 10.16 20.46
CA ALA A 208 -3.87 11.02 20.11
C ALA A 208 -4.27 12.48 19.77
N GLY A 209 -5.57 12.80 19.65
CA GLY A 209 -6.10 14.14 19.39
C GLY A 209 -5.81 14.69 18.00
N ARG A 210 -5.46 13.85 17.04
CA ARG A 210 -5.12 14.25 15.68
C ARG A 210 -5.17 13.08 14.70
N PHE A 211 -5.25 13.39 13.43
CA PHE A 211 -4.95 12.41 12.38
C PHE A 211 -3.46 12.05 12.36
N GLY A 212 -3.15 10.83 11.96
CA GLY A 212 -1.79 10.45 11.60
C GLY A 212 -1.35 11.12 10.30
N THR A 213 -0.05 11.20 10.05
CA THR A 213 0.48 11.74 8.80
C THR A 213 0.87 10.62 7.82
N ALA A 214 0.94 10.95 6.55
CA ALA A 214 1.40 10.03 5.53
C ALA A 214 2.88 9.62 5.76
N GLU A 215 3.68 10.53 6.30
CA GLU A 215 5.10 10.33 6.62
C GLU A 215 5.26 9.36 7.81
N GLU A 216 4.39 9.43 8.83
CA GLU A 216 4.38 8.47 9.93
C GLU A 216 4.09 7.06 9.42
N ALA A 217 3.09 6.91 8.52
CA ALA A 217 2.79 5.63 7.89
C ALA A 217 3.98 5.13 7.03
N ALA A 218 4.59 5.99 6.23
CA ALA A 218 5.75 5.67 5.42
C ALA A 218 6.97 5.26 6.26
N GLY A 219 7.18 5.91 7.40
CA GLY A 219 8.23 5.54 8.36
C GLY A 219 8.04 4.11 8.89
N LEU A 220 6.82 3.73 9.22
CA LEU A 220 6.50 2.36 9.67
C LEU A 220 6.66 1.35 8.51
N VAL A 221 6.28 1.71 7.28
CA VAL A 221 6.51 0.86 6.09
C VAL A 221 8.00 0.60 5.90
N LEU A 222 8.84 1.64 5.98
CA LEU A 222 10.29 1.51 5.85
C LEU A 222 10.90 0.66 6.97
N MET A 223 10.45 0.84 8.23
CA MET A 223 10.85 -0.01 9.35
C MET A 223 10.53 -1.49 9.10
N LEU A 224 9.35 -1.80 8.57
CA LEU A 224 8.96 -3.17 8.24
C LEU A 224 9.79 -3.76 7.09
N ALA A 225 10.18 -2.94 6.13
CA ALA A 225 11.07 -3.35 5.04
C ALA A 225 12.47 -3.76 5.53
N GLU A 226 12.92 -3.22 6.65
CA GLU A 226 14.23 -3.47 7.28
C GLU A 226 14.14 -4.36 8.53
N ALA A 227 12.94 -4.73 8.94
CA ALA A 227 12.70 -5.51 10.16
C ALA A 227 13.38 -6.89 10.12
N PRO A 228 13.66 -7.49 11.30
CA PRO A 228 14.17 -8.86 11.37
C PRO A 228 13.28 -9.85 10.62
N SER A 229 13.88 -10.84 9.96
CA SER A 229 13.15 -11.82 9.13
C SER A 229 12.18 -12.71 9.92
N TYR A 230 12.25 -12.71 11.23
CA TYR A 230 11.30 -13.42 12.09
C TYR A 230 9.95 -12.71 12.25
N LEU A 231 9.87 -11.41 11.86
CA LEU A 231 8.65 -10.61 11.86
C LEU A 231 7.87 -10.84 10.56
N THR A 232 6.87 -11.73 10.60
CA THR A 232 5.99 -12.02 9.45
C THR A 232 4.58 -12.37 9.91
N GLY A 233 3.58 -12.15 9.06
CA GLY A 233 2.17 -12.44 9.31
C GLY A 233 1.47 -11.45 10.24
N GLN A 234 2.10 -10.30 10.53
CA GLN A 234 1.55 -9.31 11.45
C GLN A 234 0.67 -8.30 10.69
N VAL A 235 -0.40 -7.89 11.36
CA VAL A 235 -1.22 -6.72 11.00
C VAL A 235 -1.02 -5.73 12.14
N ILE A 236 -0.27 -4.68 11.88
CA ILE A 236 0.19 -3.74 12.90
C ILE A 236 -0.70 -2.50 12.85
N GLY A 237 -1.39 -2.23 13.97
CA GLY A 237 -2.21 -1.02 14.13
C GLY A 237 -1.35 0.23 14.20
N MET A 238 -1.78 1.28 13.50
CA MET A 238 -1.20 2.62 13.55
C MET A 238 -2.34 3.63 13.48
N ASP A 239 -2.96 3.91 14.61
CA ASP A 239 -4.27 4.59 14.67
C ASP A 239 -4.41 5.65 15.78
N GLY A 240 -3.35 5.96 16.50
CA GLY A 240 -3.39 6.93 17.59
C GLY A 240 -4.17 6.47 18.83
N GLY A 241 -4.40 5.15 18.94
CA GLY A 241 -5.19 4.55 20.03
C GLY A 241 -6.70 4.53 19.77
N PHE A 242 -7.12 4.66 18.50
CA PHE A 242 -8.53 4.74 18.10
C PHE A 242 -9.28 3.40 18.29
N LEU A 243 -8.59 2.24 18.19
CA LEU A 243 -9.13 0.91 18.46
C LEU A 243 -8.33 0.17 19.51
#